data_277a55e3d0c8d3fa5fbd6194022227a2
#
_entry.id   277a55e3d0c8d3fa5fbd6194022227a2
#
_cell.length_a   1.000
_cell.length_b   1.000
_cell.length_c   1.000
_cell.angle_alpha   90.00
_cell.angle_beta   90.00
_cell.angle_gamma   90.00
#
_symmetry.space_group_name_H-M   'P 1'
#
loop_
_entity.id
_entity.type
_entity.pdbx_description
1 polymer ?
#
loop_
_entity_poly.entity_id
_entity_poly.type
_entity_poly.pdbx_seq_one_letter_code
_entity_poly.pdbx_strand_id
1 'polypeptide(L)'
;MLRGEGDGTVHMMRARRGPLPPVLVDAGLGACVAAAVLVVAFAGLDPRAPAIPRFPDAAAFALAAAVIGGLAVRRSHPVAALALLNAVTLGWFAAGLPGQLVVLAPLVGCYTVAAHRGWRWGLAAAVPTALVQVVAIRVVLGDVETVGVVPDAVLLVATATSAGAAVGYHRAVLAAT
;
A
#
# COMPACT_ATOMS: atom_id res chain seq x y z
N MET A 1 -54.05 -36.52 -28.63
CA MET A 1 -52.87 -36.46 -29.48
C MET A 1 -52.59 -35.01 -29.80
N LEU A 2 -51.58 -34.41 -29.16
CA LEU A 2 -50.70 -33.37 -29.72
C LEU A 2 -49.68 -33.01 -28.67
N ARG A 3 -48.50 -33.41 -28.97
CA ARG A 3 -47.22 -33.18 -28.33
C ARG A 3 -46.90 -31.68 -28.35
N GLY A 4 -46.52 -31.09 -27.26
CA GLY A 4 -45.89 -29.78 -27.14
C GLY A 4 -44.49 -29.95 -26.57
N GLU A 5 -43.53 -30.20 -27.45
CA GLU A 5 -42.09 -30.05 -27.18
C GLU A 5 -41.76 -28.58 -27.14
N GLY A 6 -40.95 -28.18 -26.22
CA GLY A 6 -40.32 -26.85 -26.26
C GLY A 6 -39.83 -26.34 -24.94
N ASP A 7 -39.26 -27.20 -24.08
CA ASP A 7 -38.46 -26.69 -22.97
C ASP A 7 -37.01 -26.52 -23.42
N GLY A 8 -36.83 -25.44 -24.20
CA GLY A 8 -35.52 -24.91 -24.56
C GLY A 8 -34.82 -24.35 -23.34
N THR A 9 -34.21 -25.22 -22.56
CA THR A 9 -33.30 -24.86 -21.51
C THR A 9 -32.15 -24.01 -22.08
N VAL A 10 -32.37 -22.71 -22.06
CA VAL A 10 -31.29 -21.73 -22.20
C VAL A 10 -30.40 -21.88 -20.97
N HIS A 11 -29.51 -22.87 -21.01
CA HIS A 11 -28.36 -22.94 -20.15
C HIS A 11 -27.49 -21.75 -20.52
N MET A 12 -27.87 -20.58 -19.99
CA MET A 12 -26.96 -19.45 -19.88
C MET A 12 -25.69 -19.98 -19.20
N MET A 13 -24.66 -20.21 -20.00
CA MET A 13 -23.28 -20.38 -19.55
C MET A 13 -22.92 -19.15 -18.74
N ARG A 14 -23.30 -19.12 -17.46
CA ARG A 14 -22.68 -18.30 -16.46
C ARG A 14 -21.24 -18.81 -16.36
N ALA A 15 -20.38 -18.25 -17.19
CA ALA A 15 -18.94 -18.39 -17.01
C ALA A 15 -18.68 -18.05 -15.55
N ARG A 16 -18.51 -19.06 -14.69
CA ARG A 16 -18.05 -18.92 -13.32
C ARG A 16 -16.65 -18.31 -13.43
N ARG A 17 -16.59 -16.98 -13.40
CA ARG A 17 -15.33 -16.29 -13.18
C ARG A 17 -14.86 -16.75 -11.80
N GLY A 18 -13.91 -17.67 -11.78
CA GLY A 18 -13.27 -18.09 -10.56
C GLY A 18 -12.71 -16.84 -9.83
N PRO A 19 -12.55 -16.89 -8.52
CA PRO A 19 -11.97 -15.77 -7.77
C PRO A 19 -10.61 -15.43 -8.37
N LEU A 20 -10.38 -14.12 -8.58
CA LEU A 20 -9.10 -13.61 -9.09
C LEU A 20 -7.95 -14.11 -8.21
N PRO A 21 -6.83 -14.52 -8.80
CA PRO A 21 -5.67 -14.90 -8.03
C PRO A 21 -5.28 -13.77 -7.07
N PRO A 22 -4.96 -14.08 -5.80
CA PRO A 22 -4.70 -13.06 -4.77
C PRO A 22 -3.57 -12.10 -5.16
N VAL A 23 -2.60 -12.56 -5.95
CA VAL A 23 -1.51 -11.73 -6.48
C VAL A 23 -2.03 -10.63 -7.40
N LEU A 24 -3.04 -10.92 -8.23
CA LEU A 24 -3.63 -9.90 -9.12
C LEU A 24 -4.41 -8.84 -8.33
N VAL A 25 -5.09 -9.24 -7.26
CA VAL A 25 -5.79 -8.30 -6.38
C VAL A 25 -4.78 -7.37 -5.68
N ASP A 26 -3.67 -7.94 -5.21
CA ASP A 26 -2.63 -7.18 -4.53
C ASP A 26 -1.84 -6.29 -5.50
N ALA A 27 -1.57 -6.76 -6.72
CA ALA A 27 -0.99 -5.94 -7.77
C ALA A 27 -1.93 -4.79 -8.19
N GLY A 28 -3.23 -5.05 -8.27
CA GLY A 28 -4.25 -4.04 -8.53
C GLY A 28 -4.27 -2.96 -7.44
N LEU A 29 -4.21 -3.35 -6.17
CA LEU A 29 -4.07 -2.39 -5.06
C LEU A 29 -2.78 -1.58 -5.20
N GLY A 30 -1.66 -2.24 -5.52
CA GLY A 30 -0.39 -1.57 -5.76
C GLY A 30 -0.47 -0.55 -6.89
N ALA A 31 -1.13 -0.91 -7.99
CA ALA A 31 -1.35 -0.01 -9.11
C ALA A 31 -2.22 1.20 -8.73
N CYS A 32 -3.28 1.00 -7.94
CA CYS A 32 -4.10 2.10 -7.42
C CYS A 32 -3.29 3.04 -6.51
N VAL A 33 -2.49 2.50 -5.61
CA VAL A 33 -1.62 3.32 -4.72
C VAL A 33 -0.58 4.08 -5.55
N ALA A 34 0.10 3.42 -6.47
CA ALA A 34 1.09 4.05 -7.33
C ALA A 34 0.48 5.15 -8.23
N ALA A 35 -0.70 4.89 -8.81
CA ALA A 35 -1.43 5.87 -9.60
C ALA A 35 -1.84 7.08 -8.75
N ALA A 36 -2.36 6.87 -7.54
CA ALA A 36 -2.71 7.95 -6.61
C ALA A 36 -1.48 8.79 -6.24
N VAL A 37 -0.35 8.14 -5.95
CA VAL A 37 0.93 8.84 -5.67
C VAL A 37 1.34 9.71 -6.84
N LEU A 38 1.36 9.16 -8.07
CA LEU A 38 1.74 9.91 -9.27
C LEU A 38 0.77 11.05 -9.56
N VAL A 39 -0.54 10.80 -9.48
CA VAL A 39 -1.56 11.83 -9.74
C VAL A 39 -1.42 12.99 -8.75
N VAL A 40 -1.36 12.71 -7.45
CA VAL A 40 -1.26 13.78 -6.45
C VAL A 40 0.07 14.53 -6.55
N ALA A 41 1.17 13.80 -6.81
CA ALA A 41 2.49 14.39 -6.94
C ALA A 41 2.61 15.32 -8.16
N PHE A 42 2.03 14.94 -9.30
CA PHE A 42 2.29 15.65 -10.57
C PHE A 42 1.10 16.41 -11.13
N ALA A 43 -0.13 16.20 -10.61
CA ALA A 43 -1.31 16.99 -10.99
C ALA A 43 -1.42 18.35 -10.24
N GLY A 44 -0.41 18.70 -9.43
CA GLY A 44 -0.43 19.94 -8.64
C GLY A 44 -1.48 19.95 -7.51
N LEU A 45 -1.93 18.78 -7.08
CA LEU A 45 -2.90 18.63 -5.99
C LEU A 45 -2.23 18.73 -4.60
N ASP A 46 -0.90 18.72 -4.53
CA ASP A 46 -0.17 18.94 -3.30
C ASP A 46 0.06 20.44 -3.11
N PRO A 47 -0.55 21.09 -2.09
CA PRO A 47 -0.39 22.52 -1.83
C PRO A 47 1.05 22.91 -1.44
N ARG A 48 1.89 21.93 -1.12
CA ARG A 48 3.31 22.12 -0.78
C ARG A 48 4.25 21.83 -1.96
N ALA A 49 3.70 21.40 -3.10
CA ALA A 49 4.50 21.16 -4.29
C ALA A 49 5.06 22.48 -4.84
N PRO A 50 6.29 22.49 -5.39
CA PRO A 50 6.84 23.67 -6.02
C PRO A 50 5.93 24.13 -7.17
N ALA A 51 5.80 25.45 -7.33
CA ALA A 51 4.92 26.09 -8.32
C ALA A 51 5.20 25.71 -9.78
N ILE A 52 6.33 25.07 -10.07
CA ILE A 52 6.70 24.60 -11.41
C ILE A 52 6.27 23.15 -11.55
N PRO A 53 5.29 22.82 -12.43
CA PRO A 53 4.89 21.46 -12.68
C PRO A 53 6.10 20.67 -13.20
N ARG A 54 6.53 19.65 -12.45
CA ARG A 54 7.49 18.67 -12.94
C ARG A 54 6.73 17.53 -13.59
N PHE A 55 7.16 17.12 -14.77
CA PHE A 55 6.67 15.87 -15.37
C PHE A 55 7.34 14.69 -14.67
N PRO A 56 6.60 13.56 -14.49
CA PRO A 56 7.19 12.35 -13.94
C PRO A 56 8.34 11.88 -14.83
N ASP A 57 9.48 11.68 -14.23
CA ASP A 57 10.69 11.18 -14.89
C ASP A 57 10.79 9.64 -14.76
N ALA A 58 11.84 9.07 -15.36
CA ALA A 58 12.09 7.63 -15.31
C ALA A 58 12.23 7.12 -13.86
N ALA A 59 12.76 7.94 -12.93
CA ALA A 59 12.92 7.58 -11.52
C ALA A 59 11.55 7.47 -10.83
N ALA A 60 10.63 8.41 -11.09
CA ALA A 60 9.27 8.36 -10.55
C ALA A 60 8.53 7.10 -11.00
N PHE A 61 8.62 6.75 -12.29
CA PHE A 61 7.99 5.52 -12.81
C PHE A 61 8.64 4.25 -12.26
N ALA A 62 9.98 4.21 -12.13
CA ALA A 62 10.67 3.07 -11.54
C ALA A 62 10.29 2.85 -10.07
N LEU A 63 10.20 3.92 -9.28
CA LEU A 63 9.77 3.86 -7.88
C LEU A 63 8.30 3.47 -7.77
N ALA A 64 7.41 3.99 -8.64
CA ALA A 64 6.01 3.57 -8.69
C ALA A 64 5.88 2.08 -9.04
N ALA A 65 6.65 1.57 -10.00
CA ALA A 65 6.70 0.14 -10.32
C ALA A 65 7.19 -0.70 -9.14
N ALA A 66 8.17 -0.21 -8.37
CA ALA A 66 8.65 -0.87 -7.17
C ALA A 66 7.58 -0.91 -6.05
N VAL A 67 6.72 0.12 -5.92
CA VAL A 67 5.54 0.08 -5.04
C VAL A 67 4.60 -1.04 -5.45
N ILE A 68 4.27 -1.15 -6.75
CA ILE A 68 3.40 -2.20 -7.28
C ILE A 68 3.99 -3.59 -6.98
N GLY A 69 5.26 -3.78 -7.29
CA GLY A 69 5.98 -5.04 -7.02
C GLY A 69 6.01 -5.41 -5.55
N GLY A 70 6.32 -4.45 -4.67
CA GLY A 70 6.32 -4.65 -3.22
C GLY A 70 4.95 -5.06 -2.69
N LEU A 71 3.88 -4.39 -3.14
CA LEU A 71 2.52 -4.71 -2.72
C LEU A 71 2.03 -6.04 -3.32
N ALA A 72 2.45 -6.43 -4.52
CA ALA A 72 2.11 -7.71 -5.14
C ALA A 72 2.68 -8.91 -4.36
N VAL A 73 3.90 -8.78 -3.83
CA VAL A 73 4.58 -9.88 -3.10
C VAL A 73 4.36 -9.84 -1.59
N ARG A 74 3.62 -8.88 -1.06
CA ARG A 74 3.47 -8.65 0.40
C ARG A 74 2.91 -9.85 1.17
N ARG A 75 2.10 -10.70 0.54
CA ARG A 75 1.53 -11.88 1.21
C ARG A 75 2.52 -13.03 1.30
N SER A 76 3.36 -13.21 0.30
CA SER A 76 4.37 -14.27 0.29
C SER A 76 5.61 -13.88 1.11
N HIS A 77 6.05 -12.63 1.02
CA HIS A 77 7.27 -12.14 1.67
C HIS A 77 7.01 -10.79 2.38
N PRO A 78 6.19 -10.77 3.46
CA PRO A 78 5.71 -9.52 4.05
C PRO A 78 6.83 -8.61 4.57
N VAL A 79 7.89 -9.19 5.14
CA VAL A 79 9.03 -8.41 5.67
C VAL A 79 9.87 -7.82 4.54
N ALA A 80 10.17 -8.61 3.50
CA ALA A 80 10.93 -8.13 2.35
C ALA A 80 10.14 -7.05 1.58
N ALA A 81 8.83 -7.25 1.42
CA ALA A 81 7.96 -6.25 0.82
C ALA A 81 7.98 -4.94 1.60
N LEU A 82 7.88 -4.99 2.94
CA LEU A 82 7.96 -3.79 3.77
C LEU A 82 9.33 -3.11 3.66
N ALA A 83 10.43 -3.86 3.67
CA ALA A 83 11.76 -3.31 3.48
C ALA A 83 11.88 -2.58 2.13
N LEU A 84 11.38 -3.19 1.06
CA LEU A 84 11.33 -2.56 -0.26
C LEU A 84 10.49 -1.27 -0.25
N LEU A 85 9.30 -1.29 0.35
CA LEU A 85 8.42 -0.12 0.40
C LEU A 85 9.04 1.03 1.21
N ASN A 86 9.75 0.74 2.30
CA ASN A 86 10.51 1.75 3.03
C ASN A 86 11.67 2.31 2.19
N ALA A 87 12.41 1.46 1.49
CA ALA A 87 13.49 1.89 0.60
C ALA A 87 12.97 2.77 -0.55
N VAL A 88 11.82 2.41 -1.13
CA VAL A 88 11.13 3.22 -2.16
C VAL A 88 10.74 4.59 -1.61
N THR A 89 10.21 4.64 -0.39
CA THR A 89 9.84 5.91 0.25
C THR A 89 11.06 6.81 0.44
N LEU A 90 12.16 6.27 0.94
CA LEU A 90 13.42 7.04 1.06
C LEU A 90 13.95 7.48 -0.30
N GLY A 91 13.93 6.59 -1.29
CA GLY A 91 14.37 6.91 -2.66
C GLY A 91 13.53 8.00 -3.30
N TRP A 92 12.20 8.02 -3.06
CA TRP A 92 11.28 9.04 -3.53
C TRP A 92 11.69 10.43 -3.04
N PHE A 93 11.90 10.55 -1.74
CA PHE A 93 12.30 11.84 -1.13
C PHE A 93 13.74 12.22 -1.44
N ALA A 94 14.65 11.25 -1.50
CA ALA A 94 16.05 11.49 -1.90
C ALA A 94 16.17 11.98 -3.34
N ALA A 95 15.26 11.53 -4.24
CA ALA A 95 15.16 12.03 -5.61
C ALA A 95 14.49 13.41 -5.72
N GLY A 96 14.04 13.99 -4.59
CA GLY A 96 13.34 15.28 -4.57
C GLY A 96 12.00 15.24 -5.29
N LEU A 97 11.35 14.09 -5.38
CA LEU A 97 10.06 13.93 -6.02
C LEU A 97 8.95 14.50 -5.14
N PRO A 98 7.98 15.21 -5.74
CA PRO A 98 6.88 15.82 -4.99
C PRO A 98 5.88 14.78 -4.48
N GLY A 99 5.05 15.18 -3.50
CA GLY A 99 3.93 14.40 -3.00
C GLY A 99 4.29 13.50 -1.81
N GLN A 100 3.40 13.53 -0.81
CA GLN A 100 3.58 12.80 0.45
C GLN A 100 2.86 11.45 0.47
N LEU A 101 2.00 11.16 -0.52
CA LEU A 101 1.20 9.91 -0.52
C LEU A 101 2.04 8.63 -0.59
N VAL A 102 3.30 8.72 -1.02
CA VAL A 102 4.22 7.57 -1.04
C VAL A 102 4.37 6.92 0.35
N VAL A 103 4.18 7.67 1.44
CA VAL A 103 4.24 7.15 2.81
C VAL A 103 3.13 6.14 3.13
N LEU A 104 2.05 6.09 2.33
CA LEU A 104 0.97 5.11 2.50
C LEU A 104 1.45 3.68 2.17
N ALA A 105 2.39 3.52 1.25
CA ALA A 105 2.87 2.21 0.83
C ALA A 105 3.49 1.41 2.00
N PRO A 106 4.44 1.93 2.78
CA PRO A 106 4.95 1.22 3.95
C PRO A 106 3.92 1.02 5.07
N LEU A 107 2.88 1.87 5.19
CA LEU A 107 1.79 1.63 6.15
C LEU A 107 1.02 0.36 5.80
N VAL A 108 0.70 0.15 4.51
CA VAL A 108 0.11 -1.11 4.04
C VAL A 108 1.04 -2.29 4.30
N GLY A 109 2.35 -2.10 4.18
CA GLY A 109 3.37 -3.09 4.54
C GLY A 109 3.33 -3.46 6.02
N CYS A 110 3.33 -2.48 6.93
CA CYS A 110 3.21 -2.68 8.38
C CYS A 110 1.93 -3.42 8.76
N TYR A 111 0.78 -3.00 8.23
CA TYR A 111 -0.48 -3.71 8.38
C TYR A 111 -0.36 -5.17 7.98
N THR A 112 0.25 -5.45 6.82
CA THR A 112 0.39 -6.81 6.29
C THR A 112 1.30 -7.67 7.18
N VAL A 113 2.43 -7.14 7.65
CA VAL A 113 3.34 -7.85 8.58
C VAL A 113 2.60 -8.19 9.87
N ALA A 114 1.90 -7.23 10.47
CA ALA A 114 1.14 -7.45 11.71
C ALA A 114 0.02 -8.48 11.53
N ALA A 115 -0.71 -8.43 10.41
CA ALA A 115 -1.82 -9.34 10.11
C ALA A 115 -1.39 -10.79 9.82
N HIS A 116 -0.16 -11.02 9.30
CA HIS A 116 0.32 -12.35 8.92
C HIS A 116 1.34 -12.94 9.90
N ARG A 117 2.13 -12.11 10.57
CA ARG A 117 3.20 -12.54 11.48
C ARG A 117 2.88 -12.27 12.95
N GLY A 118 1.78 -11.57 13.22
CA GLY A 118 1.35 -11.23 14.57
C GLY A 118 1.93 -9.92 15.11
N TRP A 119 1.42 -9.49 16.26
CA TRP A 119 1.65 -8.17 16.83
C TRP A 119 3.13 -7.87 17.14
N ARG A 120 3.91 -8.86 17.58
CA ARG A 120 5.34 -8.70 17.90
C ARG A 120 6.15 -8.30 16.65
N TRP A 121 5.91 -8.99 15.54
CA TRP A 121 6.52 -8.65 14.27
C TRP A 121 5.99 -7.33 13.71
N GLY A 122 4.72 -7.04 13.96
CA GLY A 122 4.13 -5.74 13.65
C GLY A 122 4.85 -4.60 14.35
N LEU A 123 5.10 -4.70 15.66
CA LEU A 123 5.85 -3.70 16.43
C LEU A 123 7.31 -3.59 15.95
N ALA A 124 7.99 -4.72 15.72
CA ALA A 124 9.36 -4.71 15.20
C ALA A 124 9.44 -4.05 13.81
N ALA A 125 8.40 -4.14 13.01
CA ALA A 125 8.29 -3.48 11.71
C ALA A 125 7.90 -2.00 11.82
N ALA A 126 7.10 -1.64 12.80
CA ALA A 126 6.61 -0.28 13.02
C ALA A 126 7.74 0.70 13.35
N VAL A 127 8.70 0.30 14.18
CA VAL A 127 9.81 1.16 14.60
C VAL A 127 10.66 1.64 13.40
N PRO A 128 11.24 0.75 12.58
CA PRO A 128 12.03 1.20 11.44
C PRO A 128 11.17 1.98 10.42
N THR A 129 9.89 1.62 10.24
CA THR A 129 9.01 2.37 9.34
C THR A 129 8.73 3.77 9.86
N ALA A 130 8.48 3.96 11.14
CA ALA A 130 8.32 5.28 11.74
C ALA A 130 9.60 6.12 11.59
N LEU A 131 10.78 5.51 11.81
CA LEU A 131 12.06 6.20 11.59
C LEU A 131 12.24 6.62 10.12
N VAL A 132 11.93 5.75 9.17
CA VAL A 132 11.97 6.09 7.74
C VAL A 132 11.06 7.26 7.43
N GLN A 133 9.83 7.28 7.95
CA GLN A 133 8.90 8.38 7.73
C GLN A 133 9.38 9.68 8.37
N VAL A 134 9.92 9.64 9.59
CA VAL A 134 10.50 10.82 10.23
C VAL A 134 11.68 11.36 9.42
N VAL A 135 12.58 10.51 8.95
CA VAL A 135 13.71 10.92 8.10
C VAL A 135 13.21 11.52 6.80
N ALA A 136 12.23 10.88 6.14
CA ALA A 136 11.63 11.37 4.91
C ALA A 136 10.99 12.76 5.09
N ILE A 137 10.26 12.96 6.18
CA ILE A 137 9.65 14.25 6.53
C ILE A 137 10.73 15.31 6.77
N ARG A 138 11.80 14.94 7.49
CA ARG A 138 12.94 15.86 7.74
C ARG A 138 13.60 16.33 6.45
N VAL A 139 13.79 15.44 5.51
CA VAL A 139 14.37 15.76 4.19
C VAL A 139 13.52 16.78 3.44
N VAL A 140 12.18 16.67 3.54
CA VAL A 140 11.24 17.53 2.79
C VAL A 140 10.98 18.87 3.48
N LEU A 141 10.74 18.86 4.79
CA LEU A 141 10.26 20.03 5.54
C LEU A 141 11.40 20.80 6.26
N GLY A 142 12.59 20.24 6.37
CA GLY A 142 13.64 20.82 7.18
C GLY A 142 13.32 20.78 8.68
N ASP A 143 14.05 21.59 9.46
CA ASP A 143 14.02 21.49 10.94
C ASP A 143 12.80 22.14 11.59
N VAL A 144 12.20 23.15 10.97
CA VAL A 144 11.25 24.06 11.64
C VAL A 144 9.85 23.44 11.81
N GLU A 145 9.39 22.61 10.89
CA GLU A 145 8.03 22.04 10.93
C GLU A 145 7.96 20.59 11.45
N THR A 146 9.09 20.00 11.78
CA THR A 146 9.17 18.56 12.09
C THR A 146 8.48 18.20 13.41
N VAL A 147 8.41 19.12 14.37
CA VAL A 147 7.88 18.85 15.72
C VAL A 147 6.38 18.49 15.68
N GLY A 148 5.61 19.11 14.76
CA GLY A 148 4.18 18.83 14.61
C GLY A 148 3.87 17.56 13.82
N VAL A 149 4.76 17.16 12.90
CA VAL A 149 4.50 16.08 11.94
C VAL A 149 4.98 14.70 12.43
N VAL A 150 5.96 14.67 13.34
CA VAL A 150 6.45 13.40 13.92
C VAL A 150 5.36 12.62 14.66
N PRO A 151 4.51 13.23 15.51
CA PRO A 151 3.40 12.54 16.15
C PRO A 151 2.43 11.91 15.14
N ASP A 152 2.12 12.61 14.05
CA ASP A 152 1.21 12.13 13.02
C ASP A 152 1.76 10.89 12.31
N ALA A 153 3.04 10.90 11.94
CA ALA A 153 3.72 9.75 11.33
C ALA A 153 3.71 8.53 12.27
N VAL A 154 4.03 8.73 13.55
CA VAL A 154 3.99 7.66 14.56
C VAL A 154 2.59 7.13 14.75
N LEU A 155 1.58 8.02 14.83
CA LEU A 155 0.18 7.64 14.97
C LEU A 155 -0.32 6.82 13.79
N LEU A 156 0.02 7.21 12.56
CA LEU A 156 -0.36 6.48 11.35
C LEU A 156 0.25 5.07 11.33
N VAL A 157 1.54 4.94 11.66
CA VAL A 157 2.22 3.63 11.73
C VAL A 157 1.62 2.77 12.83
N ALA A 158 1.35 3.34 14.02
CA ALA A 158 0.73 2.64 15.13
C ALA A 158 -0.68 2.17 14.76
N THR A 159 -1.48 3.01 14.11
CA THR A 159 -2.84 2.68 13.65
C THR A 159 -2.82 1.55 12.63
N ALA A 160 -1.96 1.62 11.61
CA ALA A 160 -1.83 0.59 10.59
C ALA A 160 -1.42 -0.76 11.21
N THR A 161 -0.46 -0.73 12.13
CA THR A 161 0.05 -1.93 12.83
C THR A 161 -1.03 -2.55 13.73
N SER A 162 -1.75 -1.73 14.49
CA SER A 162 -2.83 -2.17 15.39
C SER A 162 -4.00 -2.78 14.60
N ALA A 163 -4.40 -2.14 13.51
CA ALA A 163 -5.43 -2.69 12.62
C ALA A 163 -5.03 -4.04 12.03
N GLY A 164 -3.76 -4.18 11.59
CA GLY A 164 -3.23 -5.45 11.10
C GLY A 164 -3.24 -6.55 12.18
N ALA A 165 -2.81 -6.21 13.39
CA ALA A 165 -2.81 -7.15 14.52
C ALA A 165 -4.23 -7.59 14.91
N ALA A 166 -5.20 -6.68 14.93
CA ALA A 166 -6.60 -6.99 15.19
C ALA A 166 -7.19 -7.94 14.15
N VAL A 167 -6.91 -7.72 12.86
CA VAL A 167 -7.36 -8.62 11.78
C VAL A 167 -6.68 -9.98 11.89
N GLY A 168 -5.39 -10.03 12.19
CA GLY A 168 -4.66 -11.29 12.42
C GLY A 168 -5.25 -12.09 13.57
N TYR A 169 -5.53 -11.43 14.69
CA TYR A 169 -6.18 -12.05 15.85
C TYR A 169 -7.58 -12.59 15.52
N HIS A 170 -8.41 -11.78 14.86
CA HIS A 170 -9.77 -12.19 14.47
C HIS A 170 -9.77 -13.43 13.57
N ARG A 171 -8.84 -13.48 12.59
CA ARG A 171 -8.69 -14.67 11.74
C ARG A 171 -8.26 -15.91 12.53
N ALA A 172 -7.38 -15.75 13.51
CA ALA A 172 -6.94 -16.86 14.35
C ALA A 172 -8.08 -17.41 15.20
N VAL A 173 -8.94 -16.54 15.74
CA VAL A 173 -10.14 -16.94 16.51
C VAL A 173 -11.12 -17.70 15.61
N LEU A 174 -11.42 -17.20 14.42
CA LEU A 174 -12.33 -17.88 13.48
C LEU A 174 -11.80 -19.23 12.98
N ALA A 175 -10.49 -19.43 12.92
CA ALA A 175 -9.89 -20.71 12.52
C ALA A 175 -9.90 -21.74 13.66
N ALA A 176 -10.12 -21.30 14.90
CA ALA A 176 -10.15 -22.18 16.10
C ALA A 176 -11.58 -22.64 16.47
N THR A 177 -12.61 -22.05 15.87
CA THR A 177 -14.04 -22.43 16.02
C THR A 177 -14.49 -23.33 14.88
#